data_b61e3c05554fefd6a2a91e2f69d298a3
#
_entry.id   b61e3c05554fefd6a2a91e2f69d298a3
#
_cell.length_a   1.000
_cell.length_b   1.000
_cell.length_c   1.000
_cell.angle_alpha   90.00
_cell.angle_beta   90.00
_cell.angle_gamma   90.00
#
_symmetry.space_group_name_H-M   'P 1'
#
loop_
_entity.id
_entity.type
_entity.pdbx_description
1 polymer ?
#
loop_
_entity_poly.entity_id
_entity_poly.type
_entity_poly.pdbx_seq_one_letter_code
_entity_poly.pdbx_strand_id
1 'polypeptide(L)'
;LDLYCKKGTFQDMKKILIIVPDGGMLFEAAGIADILMQANRLHPDGLAQPRYRIIIATTQPHLVIHGQSGLNLLADYRLPELDPREPLDTIIITGRGMNEQESTAVVDWLHLAAPHAGRVASVCGGALLLAQAGLLDGRRATTHWRLLETLKTRYPAVNVEGGPLYVQDGPVWTSGGVSSGFDLTLALVEDDYGFTLARNVAQDMVMYLRRPGGQLQFSRYNLEQSGATGPVSELQSWILQNLTADLCVERLAERVAMSPRNFTRVFTRDVGVPPARYVSEARLAAARQLLEQTPYPLEVIAEKSGFGTSINLRRVFEKQLHLTPGEYRQRFHCRRMA
;
A
#
# COMPACT_ATOMS: atom_id res chain seq x y z
N LEU A 1 -29.46 -7.37 14.91
CA LEU A 1 -28.44 -6.80 14.02
C LEU A 1 -28.79 -5.40 13.49
N ASP A 2 -29.89 -4.80 14.01
CA ASP A 2 -30.38 -3.47 13.60
C ASP A 2 -29.90 -2.32 14.51
N LEU A 3 -28.65 -2.34 14.95
CA LEU A 3 -28.13 -1.31 15.86
C LEU A 3 -27.80 0.04 15.20
N TYR A 4 -27.89 0.15 13.86
CA TYR A 4 -27.48 1.35 13.12
C TYR A 4 -28.56 1.93 12.18
N CYS A 5 -29.79 1.44 12.22
CA CYS A 5 -30.88 1.94 11.37
C CYS A 5 -31.80 2.89 12.12
N LYS A 6 -31.33 4.07 12.58
CA LYS A 6 -32.20 5.20 12.88
C LYS A 6 -32.33 6.06 11.63
N LYS A 7 -33.59 6.30 11.20
CA LYS A 7 -33.98 7.13 10.06
C LYS A 7 -33.50 8.58 10.25
N GLY A 8 -32.24 8.85 9.87
CA GLY A 8 -31.72 10.17 9.60
C GLY A 8 -31.52 10.29 8.08
N THR A 9 -31.67 11.45 7.52
CA THR A 9 -31.34 11.75 6.12
C THR A 9 -29.83 11.61 5.93
N PHE A 10 -29.37 10.42 5.54
CA PHE A 10 -27.95 10.06 5.31
C PHE A 10 -27.47 10.54 3.94
N GLN A 11 -27.69 11.83 3.60
CA GLN A 11 -27.43 12.35 2.27
C GLN A 11 -25.93 12.48 1.92
N ASP A 12 -25.04 12.40 2.93
CA ASP A 12 -23.58 12.58 2.75
C ASP A 12 -22.74 11.36 3.15
N MET A 13 -23.37 10.20 3.35
CA MET A 13 -22.64 8.99 3.80
C MET A 13 -22.07 8.22 2.60
N LYS A 14 -20.74 8.09 2.54
CA LYS A 14 -20.08 7.33 1.49
C LYS A 14 -20.31 5.83 1.63
N LYS A 15 -20.77 5.21 0.55
CA LYS A 15 -21.01 3.75 0.47
C LYS A 15 -19.72 3.07 0.02
N ILE A 16 -19.17 2.22 0.90
CA ILE A 16 -17.95 1.45 0.63
C ILE A 16 -18.32 -0.02 0.54
N LEU A 17 -18.15 -0.60 -0.63
CA LEU A 17 -18.30 -2.04 -0.86
C LEU A 17 -16.94 -2.72 -0.75
N ILE A 18 -16.82 -3.72 0.11
CA ILE A 18 -15.63 -4.57 0.23
C ILE A 18 -16.00 -5.96 -0.30
N ILE A 19 -15.44 -6.35 -1.43
CA ILE A 19 -15.61 -7.67 -2.02
C ILE A 19 -14.53 -8.59 -1.45
N VAL A 20 -14.94 -9.64 -0.75
CA VAL A 20 -14.05 -10.55 -0.05
C VAL A 20 -14.21 -11.96 -0.61
N PRO A 21 -13.19 -12.48 -1.30
CA PRO A 21 -13.18 -13.85 -1.79
C PRO A 21 -12.99 -14.87 -0.66
N ASP A 22 -13.50 -16.07 -0.84
CA ASP A 22 -13.29 -17.18 0.09
C ASP A 22 -11.81 -17.63 0.12
N GLY A 23 -11.36 -18.18 1.22
CA GLY A 23 -9.96 -18.63 1.40
C GLY A 23 -8.94 -17.48 1.47
N GLY A 24 -9.40 -16.24 1.49
CA GLY A 24 -8.55 -15.06 1.60
C GLY A 24 -8.04 -14.77 3.02
N MET A 25 -7.24 -13.72 3.14
CA MET A 25 -6.78 -13.20 4.42
C MET A 25 -7.82 -12.23 4.98
N LEU A 26 -8.70 -12.70 5.89
CA LEU A 26 -9.78 -11.88 6.47
C LEU A 26 -9.26 -10.62 7.19
N PHE A 27 -8.02 -10.62 7.64
CA PHE A 27 -7.36 -9.46 8.23
C PHE A 27 -7.37 -8.24 7.31
N GLU A 28 -7.30 -8.44 5.97
CA GLU A 28 -7.41 -7.34 5.00
C GLU A 28 -8.79 -6.67 5.10
N ALA A 29 -9.85 -7.45 4.97
CA ALA A 29 -11.22 -6.92 4.99
C ALA A 29 -11.60 -6.34 6.36
N ALA A 30 -11.28 -7.05 7.44
CA ALA A 30 -11.57 -6.60 8.80
C ALA A 30 -10.84 -5.29 9.14
N GLY A 31 -9.55 -5.20 8.87
CA GLY A 31 -8.79 -3.99 9.18
C GLY A 31 -9.22 -2.78 8.34
N ILE A 32 -9.60 -2.97 7.07
CA ILE A 32 -10.18 -1.90 6.24
C ILE A 32 -11.50 -1.42 6.87
N ALA A 33 -12.38 -2.35 7.23
CA ALA A 33 -13.66 -2.02 7.85
C ALA A 33 -13.48 -1.30 9.19
N ASP A 34 -12.54 -1.76 10.03
CA ASP A 34 -12.25 -1.14 11.33
C ASP A 34 -11.69 0.27 11.19
N ILE A 35 -10.79 0.53 10.23
CA ILE A 35 -10.26 1.87 9.95
C ILE A 35 -11.38 2.83 9.53
N LEU A 36 -12.27 2.42 8.63
CA LEU A 36 -13.41 3.22 8.19
C LEU A 36 -14.42 3.45 9.33
N MET A 37 -14.66 2.43 10.16
CA MET A 37 -15.52 2.57 11.33
C MET A 37 -14.90 3.50 12.38
N GLN A 38 -13.61 3.46 12.57
CA GLN A 38 -12.92 4.38 13.47
C GLN A 38 -12.96 5.82 12.94
N ALA A 39 -12.91 6.02 11.61
CA ALA A 39 -13.16 7.33 11.01
C ALA A 39 -14.57 7.86 11.32
N ASN A 40 -15.60 6.99 11.29
CA ASN A 40 -16.96 7.36 11.73
C ASN A 40 -16.99 7.81 13.19
N ARG A 41 -16.26 7.12 14.09
CA ARG A 41 -16.25 7.43 15.53
C ARG A 41 -15.54 8.75 15.84
N LEU A 42 -14.43 9.00 15.14
CA LEU A 42 -13.57 10.16 15.40
C LEU A 42 -13.93 11.40 14.60
N HIS A 43 -14.87 11.29 13.65
CA HIS A 43 -15.44 12.47 12.99
C HIS A 43 -16.18 13.34 14.01
N PRO A 44 -16.18 14.69 13.91
CA PRO A 44 -16.85 15.58 14.86
C PRO A 44 -18.32 15.22 15.15
N ASP A 45 -19.05 14.74 14.12
CA ASP A 45 -20.45 14.33 14.26
C ASP A 45 -20.59 12.90 14.83
N GLY A 46 -19.48 12.17 14.92
CA GLY A 46 -19.42 10.82 15.49
C GLY A 46 -20.38 9.83 14.83
N LEU A 47 -20.79 8.83 15.61
CA LEU A 47 -21.72 7.81 15.15
C LEU A 47 -23.17 8.31 14.99
N ALA A 48 -23.47 9.54 15.39
CA ALA A 48 -24.80 10.14 15.17
C ALA A 48 -25.01 10.47 13.68
N GLN A 49 -23.93 10.80 12.96
CA GLN A 49 -23.90 11.02 11.51
C GLN A 49 -22.68 10.33 10.90
N PRO A 50 -22.72 8.99 10.72
CA PRO A 50 -21.60 8.23 10.20
C PRO A 50 -21.27 8.68 8.76
N ARG A 51 -19.99 8.76 8.46
CA ARG A 51 -19.47 9.20 7.15
C ARG A 51 -19.31 8.06 6.16
N TYR A 52 -19.15 6.83 6.67
CA TYR A 52 -19.01 5.64 5.85
C TYR A 52 -20.08 4.60 6.21
N ARG A 53 -20.73 4.08 5.18
CA ARG A 53 -21.49 2.83 5.23
C ARG A 53 -20.63 1.73 4.62
N ILE A 54 -20.23 0.77 5.44
CA ILE A 54 -19.40 -0.34 5.03
C ILE A 54 -20.33 -1.52 4.69
N ILE A 55 -20.11 -2.11 3.52
CA ILE A 55 -20.86 -3.25 3.00
C ILE A 55 -19.85 -4.32 2.65
N ILE A 56 -19.99 -5.51 3.20
CA ILE A 56 -19.14 -6.66 2.90
C ILE A 56 -19.92 -7.61 1.99
N ALA A 57 -19.36 -7.92 0.83
CA ALA A 57 -19.94 -8.89 -0.09
C ALA A 57 -19.01 -10.09 -0.30
N THR A 58 -19.61 -11.28 -0.34
CA THR A 58 -18.91 -12.53 -0.68
C THR A 58 -19.16 -12.92 -2.12
N THR A 59 -18.21 -13.63 -2.71
CA THR A 59 -18.34 -14.27 -4.03
C THR A 59 -19.00 -15.64 -3.96
N GLN A 60 -19.20 -16.16 -2.75
CA GLN A 60 -19.74 -17.49 -2.49
C GLN A 60 -21.28 -17.54 -2.59
N PRO A 61 -21.86 -18.72 -2.79
CA PRO A 61 -23.32 -18.91 -2.77
C PRO A 61 -23.94 -18.77 -1.36
N HIS A 62 -23.14 -18.64 -0.32
CA HIS A 62 -23.54 -18.44 1.07
C HIS A 62 -22.85 -17.20 1.65
N LEU A 63 -23.39 -16.66 2.76
CA LEU A 63 -22.86 -15.44 3.37
C LEU A 63 -21.59 -15.65 4.22
N VAL A 64 -21.24 -16.89 4.54
CA VAL A 64 -20.04 -17.19 5.33
C VAL A 64 -18.81 -17.18 4.41
N ILE A 65 -17.82 -16.38 4.77
CA ILE A 65 -16.52 -16.31 4.13
C ILE A 65 -15.52 -17.06 5.02
N HIS A 66 -14.89 -18.10 4.49
CA HIS A 66 -13.89 -18.86 5.22
C HIS A 66 -12.51 -18.23 4.98
N GLY A 67 -11.83 -17.85 6.05
CA GLY A 67 -10.48 -17.33 5.98
C GLY A 67 -9.42 -18.43 5.99
N GLN A 68 -8.27 -18.16 5.38
CA GLN A 68 -7.12 -19.08 5.40
C GLN A 68 -6.61 -19.40 6.82
N SER A 69 -6.94 -18.58 7.82
CA SER A 69 -6.59 -18.76 9.23
C SER A 69 -7.55 -19.67 9.99
N GLY A 70 -8.64 -20.14 9.35
CA GLY A 70 -9.72 -20.86 10.00
C GLY A 70 -10.78 -19.96 10.65
N LEU A 71 -10.60 -18.65 10.65
CA LEU A 71 -11.65 -17.71 11.05
C LEU A 71 -12.72 -17.61 9.96
N ASN A 72 -13.94 -17.30 10.35
CA ASN A 72 -15.03 -17.06 9.45
C ASN A 72 -15.54 -15.61 9.61
N LEU A 73 -15.93 -15.00 8.49
CA LEU A 73 -16.57 -13.70 8.43
C LEU A 73 -17.94 -13.87 7.82
N LEU A 74 -18.95 -13.21 8.39
CA LEU A 74 -20.29 -13.17 7.80
C LEU A 74 -20.41 -11.93 6.92
N ALA A 75 -20.65 -12.12 5.64
CA ALA A 75 -20.92 -11.05 4.69
C ALA A 75 -22.34 -10.50 4.87
N ASP A 76 -22.54 -9.24 4.48
CA ASP A 76 -23.87 -8.63 4.43
C ASP A 76 -24.68 -9.14 3.24
N TYR A 77 -24.00 -9.36 2.09
CA TYR A 77 -24.62 -9.78 0.83
C TYR A 77 -23.73 -10.77 0.07
N ARG A 78 -24.37 -11.54 -0.80
CA ARG A 78 -23.67 -12.21 -1.92
C ARG A 78 -23.53 -11.19 -3.06
N LEU A 79 -22.39 -11.18 -3.73
CA LEU A 79 -22.13 -10.22 -4.80
C LEU A 79 -23.23 -10.17 -5.89
N PRO A 80 -23.81 -11.30 -6.35
CA PRO A 80 -24.91 -11.28 -7.31
C PRO A 80 -26.23 -10.67 -6.82
N GLU A 81 -26.39 -10.43 -5.50
CA GLU A 81 -27.57 -9.78 -4.94
C GLU A 81 -27.49 -8.25 -5.00
N LEU A 82 -26.30 -7.70 -5.25
CA LEU A 82 -26.08 -6.28 -5.38
C LEU A 82 -26.28 -5.83 -6.83
N ASP A 83 -27.08 -4.79 -7.03
CA ASP A 83 -27.19 -4.17 -8.35
C ASP A 83 -25.88 -3.45 -8.69
N PRO A 84 -25.15 -3.88 -9.75
CA PRO A 84 -23.89 -3.25 -10.11
C PRO A 84 -24.05 -1.80 -10.59
N ARG A 85 -25.25 -1.36 -10.91
CA ARG A 85 -25.54 0.02 -11.36
C ARG A 85 -25.89 0.95 -10.18
N GLU A 86 -26.07 0.41 -8.97
CA GLU A 86 -26.26 1.25 -7.79
C GLU A 86 -24.98 2.07 -7.52
N PRO A 87 -25.07 3.41 -7.39
CA PRO A 87 -23.91 4.25 -7.16
C PRO A 87 -23.19 3.88 -5.84
N LEU A 88 -21.91 3.62 -5.93
CA LEU A 88 -21.00 3.37 -4.83
C LEU A 88 -19.88 4.41 -4.83
N ASP A 89 -19.51 4.92 -3.66
CA ASP A 89 -18.37 5.84 -3.57
C ASP A 89 -17.05 5.11 -3.75
N THR A 90 -16.94 3.90 -3.20
CA THR A 90 -15.73 3.09 -3.34
C THR A 90 -16.06 1.60 -3.41
N ILE A 91 -15.45 0.90 -4.35
CA ILE A 91 -15.39 -0.55 -4.42
C ILE A 91 -13.97 -0.98 -4.04
N ILE A 92 -13.82 -1.84 -3.03
CA ILE A 92 -12.52 -2.38 -2.61
C ILE A 92 -12.56 -3.89 -2.81
N ILE A 93 -11.58 -4.43 -3.55
CA ILE A 93 -11.43 -5.86 -3.75
C ILE A 93 -10.23 -6.34 -2.96
N THR A 94 -10.47 -7.20 -1.98
CA THR A 94 -9.39 -7.90 -1.28
C THR A 94 -8.97 -9.12 -2.09
N GLY A 95 -7.75 -9.57 -1.94
CA GLY A 95 -7.28 -10.58 -2.85
C GLY A 95 -6.53 -11.73 -2.23
N ARG A 96 -7.08 -12.91 -2.32
CA ARG A 96 -6.39 -14.19 -2.54
C ARG A 96 -7.41 -15.30 -2.76
N GLY A 97 -7.08 -16.28 -3.62
CA GLY A 97 -7.74 -17.58 -3.62
C GLY A 97 -8.99 -17.71 -4.46
N MET A 98 -9.30 -16.77 -5.35
CA MET A 98 -10.38 -16.99 -6.30
C MET A 98 -10.02 -18.05 -7.32
N ASN A 99 -10.92 -19.00 -7.54
CA ASN A 99 -10.85 -19.89 -8.69
C ASN A 99 -11.25 -19.13 -9.98
N GLU A 100 -11.07 -19.74 -11.12
CA GLU A 100 -11.31 -19.08 -12.42
C GLU A 100 -12.77 -18.65 -12.59
N GLN A 101 -13.73 -19.44 -12.13
CA GLN A 101 -15.16 -19.16 -12.26
C GLN A 101 -15.57 -17.98 -11.35
N GLU A 102 -15.07 -17.92 -10.12
CA GLU A 102 -15.29 -16.79 -9.20
C GLU A 102 -14.67 -15.50 -9.76
N SER A 103 -13.46 -15.60 -10.32
CA SER A 103 -12.78 -14.46 -10.94
C SER A 103 -13.59 -13.89 -12.08
N THR A 104 -14.16 -14.74 -12.95
CA THR A 104 -15.01 -14.31 -14.07
C THR A 104 -16.25 -13.58 -13.57
N ALA A 105 -16.96 -14.13 -12.58
CA ALA A 105 -18.16 -13.50 -12.03
C ALA A 105 -17.89 -12.12 -11.42
N VAL A 106 -16.75 -11.96 -10.74
CA VAL A 106 -16.33 -10.66 -10.19
C VAL A 106 -15.98 -9.68 -11.29
N VAL A 107 -15.25 -10.13 -12.32
CA VAL A 107 -14.87 -9.29 -13.47
C VAL A 107 -16.10 -8.80 -14.22
N ASP A 108 -17.06 -9.68 -14.49
CA ASP A 108 -18.31 -9.32 -15.17
C ASP A 108 -19.11 -8.29 -14.35
N TRP A 109 -19.19 -8.50 -13.03
CA TRP A 109 -19.84 -7.55 -12.14
C TRP A 109 -19.11 -6.19 -12.14
N LEU A 110 -17.79 -6.18 -12.10
CA LEU A 110 -16.97 -4.97 -12.14
C LEU A 110 -17.11 -4.16 -13.42
N HIS A 111 -17.22 -4.81 -14.57
CA HIS A 111 -17.46 -4.13 -15.85
C HIS A 111 -18.73 -3.27 -15.80
N LEU A 112 -19.75 -3.75 -15.09
CA LEU A 112 -21.00 -3.01 -14.95
C LEU A 112 -20.93 -1.98 -13.82
N ALA A 113 -20.21 -2.25 -12.73
CA ALA A 113 -20.21 -1.42 -11.54
C ALA A 113 -19.18 -0.28 -11.58
N ALA A 114 -18.01 -0.49 -12.17
CA ALA A 114 -16.94 0.50 -12.18
C ALA A 114 -17.34 1.86 -12.79
N PRO A 115 -18.15 1.93 -13.87
CA PRO A 115 -18.64 3.21 -14.40
C PRO A 115 -19.54 3.99 -13.45
N HIS A 116 -20.14 3.33 -12.46
CA HIS A 116 -21.05 3.92 -11.46
C HIS A 116 -20.35 4.13 -10.09
N ALA A 117 -19.09 3.73 -9.95
CA ALA A 117 -18.31 3.91 -8.74
C ALA A 117 -17.50 5.21 -8.79
N GLY A 118 -17.43 5.91 -7.66
CA GLY A 118 -16.56 7.08 -7.52
C GLY A 118 -15.08 6.70 -7.64
N ARG A 119 -14.69 5.54 -7.10
CA ARG A 119 -13.36 4.96 -7.24
C ARG A 119 -13.37 3.44 -7.04
N VAL A 120 -12.37 2.78 -7.60
CA VAL A 120 -12.15 1.35 -7.44
C VAL A 120 -10.79 1.10 -6.83
N ALA A 121 -10.74 0.27 -5.79
CA ALA A 121 -9.51 -0.04 -5.08
C ALA A 121 -9.25 -1.54 -5.02
N SER A 122 -7.99 -1.92 -4.94
CA SER A 122 -7.58 -3.30 -4.73
C SER A 122 -6.54 -3.43 -3.64
N VAL A 123 -6.60 -4.55 -2.94
CA VAL A 123 -5.64 -4.96 -1.93
C VAL A 123 -5.06 -6.30 -2.34
N CYS A 124 -3.72 -6.44 -2.28
CA CYS A 124 -3.04 -7.69 -2.59
C CYS A 124 -3.33 -8.20 -4.02
N GLY A 125 -3.78 -9.46 -4.15
CA GLY A 125 -4.16 -10.09 -5.42
C GLY A 125 -5.39 -9.50 -6.11
N GLY A 126 -6.16 -8.67 -5.44
CA GLY A 126 -7.31 -7.97 -6.04
C GLY A 126 -6.93 -7.12 -7.27
N ALA A 127 -5.67 -6.67 -7.37
CA ALA A 127 -5.18 -5.97 -8.55
C ALA A 127 -5.21 -6.83 -9.82
N LEU A 128 -5.05 -8.15 -9.71
CA LEU A 128 -5.17 -9.04 -10.87
C LEU A 128 -6.59 -9.07 -11.43
N LEU A 129 -7.60 -8.95 -10.57
CA LEU A 129 -9.00 -8.87 -10.99
C LEU A 129 -9.31 -7.53 -11.67
N LEU A 130 -8.79 -6.42 -11.13
CA LEU A 130 -8.91 -5.11 -11.78
C LEU A 130 -8.20 -5.11 -13.14
N ALA A 131 -7.03 -5.75 -13.25
CA ALA A 131 -6.33 -5.89 -14.53
C ALA A 131 -7.10 -6.77 -15.51
N GLN A 132 -7.68 -7.89 -15.06
CA GLN A 132 -8.52 -8.76 -15.88
C GLN A 132 -9.77 -8.04 -16.37
N ALA A 133 -10.32 -7.13 -15.58
CA ALA A 133 -11.43 -6.26 -15.96
C ALA A 133 -11.00 -5.07 -16.84
N GLY A 134 -9.73 -4.97 -17.27
CA GLY A 134 -9.22 -3.87 -18.08
C GLY A 134 -9.15 -2.51 -17.35
N LEU A 135 -9.45 -2.47 -16.05
CA LEU A 135 -9.51 -1.23 -15.27
C LEU A 135 -8.12 -0.64 -14.96
N LEU A 136 -7.06 -1.42 -15.16
CA LEU A 136 -5.66 -0.99 -14.96
C LEU A 136 -4.93 -0.66 -16.27
N ASP A 137 -5.53 -0.80 -17.44
CA ASP A 137 -4.88 -0.57 -18.72
C ASP A 137 -4.42 0.89 -18.87
N GLY A 138 -3.14 1.07 -19.18
CA GLY A 138 -2.48 2.37 -19.26
C GLY A 138 -2.22 3.07 -17.92
N ARG A 139 -2.66 2.49 -16.79
CA ARG A 139 -2.55 3.09 -15.47
C ARG A 139 -1.35 2.58 -14.69
N ARG A 140 -0.87 3.40 -13.77
CA ARG A 140 0.10 2.97 -12.75
C ARG A 140 -0.63 2.13 -11.71
N ALA A 141 -0.05 0.99 -11.36
CA ALA A 141 -0.64 0.10 -10.36
C ALA A 141 0.42 -0.68 -9.59
N THR A 142 0.07 -1.12 -8.40
CA THR A 142 0.87 -2.06 -7.61
C THR A 142 0.01 -3.24 -7.17
N THR A 143 0.67 -4.28 -6.72
CA THR A 143 0.06 -5.47 -6.12
C THR A 143 1.02 -6.03 -5.07
N HIS A 144 0.65 -7.13 -4.42
CA HIS A 144 1.56 -7.81 -3.51
C HIS A 144 2.90 -8.14 -4.20
N TRP A 145 4.02 -7.91 -3.53
CA TRP A 145 5.36 -8.05 -4.11
C TRP A 145 5.61 -9.41 -4.80
N ARG A 146 4.99 -10.51 -4.33
CA ARG A 146 5.04 -11.83 -4.99
C ARG A 146 4.28 -11.90 -6.31
N LEU A 147 3.37 -10.98 -6.55
CA LEU A 147 2.49 -10.96 -7.73
C LEU A 147 2.90 -9.92 -8.78
N LEU A 148 3.92 -9.11 -8.52
CA LEU A 148 4.38 -8.04 -9.43
C LEU A 148 4.76 -8.58 -10.80
N GLU A 149 5.53 -9.67 -10.85
CA GLU A 149 5.92 -10.28 -12.13
C GLU A 149 4.74 -10.93 -12.84
N THR A 150 3.81 -11.53 -12.09
CA THR A 150 2.56 -12.06 -12.66
C THR A 150 1.72 -10.94 -13.28
N LEU A 151 1.57 -9.81 -12.58
CA LEU A 151 0.82 -8.66 -13.08
C LEU A 151 1.46 -8.10 -14.36
N LYS A 152 2.78 -7.90 -14.39
CA LYS A 152 3.51 -7.42 -15.59
C LYS A 152 3.38 -8.35 -16.78
N THR A 153 3.54 -9.67 -16.53
CA THR A 153 3.59 -10.65 -17.61
C THR A 153 2.21 -10.91 -18.21
N ARG A 154 1.18 -11.02 -17.36
CA ARG A 154 -0.18 -11.32 -17.81
C ARG A 154 -0.92 -10.10 -18.34
N TYR A 155 -0.57 -8.90 -17.87
CA TYR A 155 -1.25 -7.65 -18.22
C TYR A 155 -0.23 -6.56 -18.62
N PRO A 156 0.38 -6.69 -19.80
CA PRO A 156 1.48 -5.79 -20.23
C PRO A 156 1.04 -4.34 -20.46
N ALA A 157 -0.26 -4.07 -20.56
CA ALA A 157 -0.80 -2.71 -20.64
C ALA A 157 -0.74 -1.95 -19.29
N VAL A 158 -0.45 -2.63 -18.18
CA VAL A 158 -0.40 -2.03 -16.84
C VAL A 158 1.02 -1.50 -16.55
N ASN A 159 1.12 -0.26 -16.08
CA ASN A 159 2.38 0.33 -15.62
C ASN A 159 2.66 -0.09 -14.18
N VAL A 160 3.29 -1.27 -13.99
CA VAL A 160 3.46 -1.88 -12.67
C VAL A 160 4.58 -1.23 -11.87
N GLU A 161 4.25 -0.72 -10.69
CA GLU A 161 5.18 -0.15 -9.70
C GLU A 161 5.39 -1.10 -8.52
N GLY A 162 6.60 -1.59 -8.33
CA GLY A 162 6.93 -2.54 -7.24
C GLY A 162 7.38 -1.90 -5.92
N GLY A 163 7.64 -0.59 -5.91
CA GLY A 163 8.17 0.12 -4.74
C GLY A 163 7.12 0.59 -3.74
N PRO A 164 6.08 1.30 -4.16
CA PRO A 164 5.09 1.90 -3.27
C PRO A 164 4.27 0.88 -2.50
N LEU A 165 3.83 1.23 -1.27
CA LEU A 165 2.86 0.43 -0.51
C LEU A 165 1.48 0.46 -1.18
N TYR A 166 1.11 1.60 -1.75
CA TYR A 166 -0.07 1.78 -2.58
C TYR A 166 0.21 2.80 -3.69
N VAL A 167 -0.59 2.73 -4.75
CA VAL A 167 -0.56 3.64 -5.90
C VAL A 167 -1.96 4.15 -6.14
N GLN A 168 -2.07 5.46 -6.34
CA GLN A 168 -3.26 6.14 -6.83
C GLN A 168 -3.02 6.59 -8.26
N ASP A 169 -3.94 6.27 -9.17
CA ASP A 169 -3.95 6.77 -10.54
C ASP A 169 -5.39 7.12 -10.94
N GLY A 170 -5.74 8.39 -10.80
CA GLY A 170 -7.11 8.86 -10.96
C GLY A 170 -8.06 8.18 -9.97
N PRO A 171 -9.17 7.57 -10.46
CA PRO A 171 -10.13 6.90 -9.60
C PRO A 171 -9.70 5.47 -9.20
N VAL A 172 -8.55 5.00 -9.67
CA VAL A 172 -8.07 3.64 -9.40
C VAL A 172 -6.96 3.66 -8.36
N TRP A 173 -7.13 2.84 -7.31
CA TRP A 173 -6.21 2.73 -6.18
C TRP A 173 -5.79 1.27 -6.01
N THR A 174 -4.52 1.00 -5.86
CA THR A 174 -4.00 -0.37 -5.70
C THR A 174 -2.99 -0.44 -4.59
N SER A 175 -2.95 -1.53 -3.82
CA SER A 175 -1.98 -1.71 -2.74
C SER A 175 -1.35 -3.09 -2.70
N GLY A 176 -0.19 -3.17 -2.06
CA GLY A 176 0.58 -4.40 -1.92
C GLY A 176 -0.03 -5.49 -1.03
N GLY A 177 -1.14 -5.18 -0.39
CA GLY A 177 -1.87 -6.15 0.42
C GLY A 177 -1.49 -6.18 1.89
N VAL A 178 -2.25 -6.96 2.66
CA VAL A 178 -2.17 -7.07 4.11
C VAL A 178 -2.17 -5.69 4.75
N SER A 179 -1.13 -5.35 5.49
CA SER A 179 -1.03 -4.07 6.19
C SER A 179 -0.89 -2.85 5.27
N SER A 180 -0.47 -2.99 4.01
CA SER A 180 -0.48 -1.87 3.05
C SER A 180 -1.89 -1.52 2.54
N GLY A 181 -2.86 -2.43 2.70
CA GLY A 181 -4.27 -2.13 2.55
C GLY A 181 -4.76 -1.11 3.59
N PHE A 182 -4.18 -1.12 4.78
CA PHE A 182 -4.49 -0.15 5.83
C PHE A 182 -3.91 1.24 5.50
N ASP A 183 -2.69 1.30 4.94
CA ASP A 183 -2.12 2.56 4.45
C ASP A 183 -2.98 3.16 3.33
N LEU A 184 -3.45 2.32 2.40
CA LEU A 184 -4.39 2.73 1.36
C LEU A 184 -5.69 3.25 1.98
N THR A 185 -6.26 2.56 2.96
CA THR A 185 -7.51 2.97 3.61
C THR A 185 -7.37 4.28 4.37
N LEU A 186 -6.27 4.49 5.08
CA LEU A 186 -5.98 5.78 5.71
C LEU A 186 -5.83 6.90 4.68
N ALA A 187 -5.24 6.61 3.51
CA ALA A 187 -5.17 7.57 2.41
C ALA A 187 -6.55 7.87 1.80
N LEU A 188 -7.45 6.88 1.74
CA LEU A 188 -8.85 7.10 1.35
C LEU A 188 -9.58 8.01 2.36
N VAL A 189 -9.37 7.82 3.66
CA VAL A 189 -9.94 8.69 4.71
C VAL A 189 -9.37 10.11 4.58
N GLU A 190 -8.07 10.25 4.27
CA GLU A 190 -7.44 11.55 4.04
C GLU A 190 -8.01 12.27 2.81
N ASP A 191 -8.23 11.55 1.71
CA ASP A 191 -8.80 12.07 0.47
C ASP A 191 -10.26 12.53 0.67
N ASP A 192 -11.03 11.78 1.46
CA ASP A 192 -12.45 12.05 1.73
C ASP A 192 -12.70 13.16 2.75
N TYR A 193 -11.95 13.16 3.86
CA TYR A 193 -12.24 14.00 5.05
C TYR A 193 -11.03 14.74 5.59
N GLY A 194 -9.93 14.69 4.88
CA GLY A 194 -8.72 15.46 5.15
C GLY A 194 -7.77 14.83 6.17
N PHE A 195 -6.58 15.42 6.19
CA PHE A 195 -5.42 14.95 6.96
C PHE A 195 -5.71 14.77 8.46
N THR A 196 -6.47 15.71 9.06
CA THR A 196 -6.70 15.69 10.52
C THR A 196 -7.46 14.45 10.96
N LEU A 197 -8.53 14.05 10.24
CA LEU A 197 -9.28 12.85 10.57
C LEU A 197 -8.43 11.59 10.34
N ALA A 198 -7.76 11.47 9.21
CA ALA A 198 -6.89 10.33 8.91
C ALA A 198 -5.77 10.15 9.95
N ARG A 199 -5.15 11.26 10.38
CA ARG A 199 -4.14 11.25 11.45
C ARG A 199 -4.72 10.77 12.79
N ASN A 200 -5.89 11.26 13.18
CA ASN A 200 -6.53 10.87 14.43
C ASN A 200 -6.89 9.38 14.41
N VAL A 201 -7.39 8.87 13.29
CA VAL A 201 -7.66 7.43 13.08
C VAL A 201 -6.37 6.61 13.22
N ALA A 202 -5.31 7.00 12.54
CA ALA A 202 -4.02 6.31 12.61
C ALA A 202 -3.46 6.30 14.03
N GLN A 203 -3.56 7.43 14.75
CA GLN A 203 -3.10 7.56 16.13
C GLN A 203 -3.89 6.66 17.09
N ASP A 204 -5.21 6.64 16.97
CA ASP A 204 -6.08 5.84 17.83
C ASP A 204 -5.89 4.33 17.61
N MET A 205 -5.63 3.93 16.36
CA MET A 205 -5.32 2.56 16.00
C MET A 205 -3.84 2.17 16.19
N VAL A 206 -3.02 3.07 16.78
CA VAL A 206 -1.58 2.89 17.02
C VAL A 206 -0.83 2.55 15.71
N MET A 207 -1.23 3.19 14.63
CA MET A 207 -0.65 3.02 13.28
C MET A 207 0.11 4.26 12.84
N TYR A 208 1.07 4.08 11.95
CA TYR A 208 1.64 5.22 11.22
C TYR A 208 0.64 5.69 10.16
N LEU A 209 0.34 6.99 10.13
CA LEU A 209 -0.45 7.55 9.01
C LEU A 209 0.27 7.34 7.67
N ARG A 210 1.60 7.45 7.69
CA ARG A 210 2.48 7.18 6.55
C ARG A 210 3.71 6.43 7.02
N ARG A 211 3.81 5.18 6.61
CA ARG A 211 4.98 4.37 6.95
C ARG A 211 6.15 4.73 6.04
N PRO A 212 7.37 4.90 6.58
CA PRO A 212 8.57 5.00 5.76
C PRO A 212 8.83 3.68 5.03
N GLY A 213 9.36 3.77 3.81
CA GLY A 213 9.72 2.61 3.01
C GLY A 213 8.66 2.17 2.00
N GLY A 214 8.89 1.04 1.38
CA GLY A 214 8.03 0.44 0.36
C GLY A 214 8.00 -1.08 0.45
N GLN A 215 7.20 -1.74 -0.40
CA GLN A 215 7.05 -3.19 -0.43
C GLN A 215 8.37 -3.95 -0.62
N LEU A 216 9.29 -3.38 -1.37
CA LEU A 216 10.60 -4.00 -1.63
C LEU A 216 11.39 -4.23 -0.34
N GLN A 217 11.19 -3.40 0.68
CA GLN A 217 11.80 -3.58 2.00
C GLN A 217 11.30 -4.87 2.66
N PHE A 218 10.01 -5.17 2.54
CA PHE A 218 9.42 -6.39 3.12
C PHE A 218 9.78 -7.65 2.31
N SER A 219 9.86 -7.56 1.00
CA SER A 219 10.28 -8.69 0.16
C SER A 219 11.73 -9.13 0.45
N ARG A 220 12.58 -8.18 0.81
CA ARG A 220 13.99 -8.41 1.17
C ARG A 220 14.14 -8.99 2.58
N TYR A 221 13.34 -8.52 3.54
CA TYR A 221 13.32 -9.05 4.91
C TYR A 221 12.92 -10.53 4.96
N ASN A 222 11.99 -10.96 4.09
CA ASN A 222 11.58 -12.36 4.00
C ASN A 222 12.61 -13.26 3.30
N LEU A 223 13.48 -12.71 2.46
CA LEU A 223 14.63 -13.46 1.93
C LEU A 223 15.66 -13.76 3.01
N GLU A 224 15.84 -12.86 3.99
CA GLU A 224 16.67 -13.08 5.16
C GLU A 224 16.07 -14.13 6.12
N GLN A 225 14.74 -14.14 6.30
CA GLN A 225 14.03 -15.12 7.14
C GLN A 225 13.88 -16.49 6.47
N SER A 226 13.95 -16.57 5.14
CA SER A 226 13.88 -17.85 4.42
C SER A 226 15.21 -18.62 4.35
N GLY A 227 16.20 -18.27 5.19
CA GLY A 227 17.45 -19.00 5.30
C GLY A 227 18.41 -18.81 4.11
N ALA A 228 18.23 -17.76 3.30
CA ALA A 228 19.24 -17.35 2.34
C ALA A 228 20.44 -16.75 3.10
N THR A 229 21.22 -17.64 3.73
CA THR A 229 22.55 -17.32 4.26
C THR A 229 23.51 -17.16 3.08
N GLY A 230 23.81 -15.93 2.72
CA GLY A 230 24.79 -15.66 1.67
C GLY A 230 25.41 -14.27 1.84
N PRO A 231 26.62 -14.06 1.29
CA PRO A 231 27.38 -12.82 1.44
C PRO A 231 26.59 -11.55 1.06
N VAL A 232 25.64 -11.68 0.11
CA VAL A 232 24.83 -10.54 -0.37
C VAL A 232 23.74 -10.15 0.65
N SER A 233 23.12 -11.13 1.35
CA SER A 233 22.11 -10.87 2.37
C SER A 233 22.70 -10.17 3.60
N GLU A 234 23.83 -10.67 4.08
CA GLU A 234 24.57 -10.03 5.18
C GLU A 234 25.01 -8.60 4.80
N LEU A 235 25.45 -8.43 3.55
CA LEU A 235 25.82 -7.11 3.05
C LEU A 235 24.64 -6.13 3.00
N GLN A 236 23.45 -6.59 2.64
CA GLN A 236 22.24 -5.73 2.65
C GLN A 236 21.93 -5.23 4.06
N SER A 237 21.93 -6.11 5.05
CA SER A 237 21.72 -5.74 6.45
C SER A 237 22.77 -4.75 6.92
N TRP A 238 24.04 -4.98 6.55
CA TRP A 238 25.12 -4.07 6.89
C TRP A 238 24.95 -2.69 6.21
N ILE A 239 24.57 -2.63 4.93
CA ILE A 239 24.30 -1.36 4.21
C ILE A 239 23.25 -0.53 4.96
N LEU A 240 22.14 -1.15 5.39
CA LEU A 240 21.05 -0.46 6.08
C LEU A 240 21.48 0.12 7.44
N GLN A 241 22.41 -0.53 8.11
CA GLN A 241 22.98 -0.05 9.38
C GLN A 241 24.09 0.98 9.19
N ASN A 242 24.65 1.11 7.98
CA ASN A 242 25.84 1.94 7.71
C ASN A 242 25.64 2.90 6.54
N LEU A 243 24.48 3.57 6.44
CA LEU A 243 24.13 4.43 5.30
C LEU A 243 25.09 5.62 5.10
N THR A 244 25.78 6.04 6.15
CA THR A 244 26.78 7.13 6.11
C THR A 244 28.18 6.68 5.67
N ALA A 245 28.41 5.38 5.57
CA ALA A 245 29.69 4.85 5.11
C ALA A 245 29.89 5.03 3.59
N ASP A 246 31.13 4.80 3.13
CA ASP A 246 31.41 4.69 1.70
C ASP A 246 30.81 3.40 1.14
N LEU A 247 29.68 3.55 0.44
CA LEU A 247 28.89 2.46 -0.15
C LEU A 247 29.04 2.40 -1.67
N CYS A 248 30.20 2.82 -2.20
CA CYS A 248 30.49 2.63 -3.63
C CYS A 248 30.57 1.14 -3.98
N VAL A 249 30.34 0.81 -5.25
CA VAL A 249 30.25 -0.58 -5.72
C VAL A 249 31.55 -1.33 -5.43
N GLU A 250 32.69 -0.67 -5.54
CA GLU A 250 34.01 -1.22 -5.29
C GLU A 250 34.16 -1.68 -3.84
N ARG A 251 33.79 -0.84 -2.87
CA ARG A 251 33.85 -1.15 -1.44
C ARG A 251 32.87 -2.24 -1.03
N LEU A 252 31.68 -2.22 -1.60
CA LEU A 252 30.69 -3.27 -1.35
C LEU A 252 31.15 -4.61 -1.91
N ALA A 253 31.78 -4.63 -3.09
CA ALA A 253 32.34 -5.81 -3.71
C ALA A 253 33.52 -6.39 -2.91
N GLU A 254 34.45 -5.53 -2.45
CA GLU A 254 35.55 -5.93 -1.56
C GLU A 254 35.04 -6.65 -0.30
N ARG A 255 33.98 -6.10 0.32
CA ARG A 255 33.40 -6.64 1.56
C ARG A 255 32.87 -8.07 1.42
N VAL A 256 32.44 -8.46 0.24
CA VAL A 256 31.96 -9.81 -0.09
C VAL A 256 32.96 -10.63 -0.91
N ALA A 257 34.20 -10.19 -0.96
CA ALA A 257 35.31 -10.84 -1.68
C ALA A 257 34.99 -11.13 -3.16
N MET A 258 34.32 -10.18 -3.84
CA MET A 258 33.97 -10.29 -5.26
C MET A 258 34.62 -9.15 -6.08
N SER A 259 34.82 -9.41 -7.37
CA SER A 259 35.11 -8.30 -8.30
C SER A 259 33.88 -7.40 -8.48
N PRO A 260 34.02 -6.09 -8.72
CA PRO A 260 32.88 -5.16 -8.88
C PRO A 260 31.88 -5.61 -9.94
N ARG A 261 32.34 -6.14 -11.05
CA ARG A 261 31.49 -6.67 -12.14
C ARG A 261 30.68 -7.89 -11.70
N ASN A 262 31.33 -8.88 -11.04
CA ASN A 262 30.65 -10.05 -10.54
C ASN A 262 29.66 -9.70 -9.41
N PHE A 263 30.07 -8.85 -8.48
CA PHE A 263 29.23 -8.34 -7.42
C PHE A 263 27.95 -7.67 -7.97
N THR A 264 28.08 -6.73 -8.91
CA THR A 264 26.93 -6.07 -9.52
C THR A 264 25.97 -7.08 -10.17
N ARG A 265 26.50 -8.08 -10.88
CA ARG A 265 25.69 -9.13 -11.52
C ARG A 265 24.95 -9.99 -10.48
N VAL A 266 25.67 -10.48 -9.46
CA VAL A 266 25.11 -11.32 -8.39
C VAL A 266 24.12 -10.53 -7.57
N PHE A 267 24.48 -9.33 -7.12
CA PHE A 267 23.60 -8.46 -6.35
C PHE A 267 22.32 -8.12 -7.12
N THR A 268 22.41 -7.77 -8.41
CA THR A 268 21.23 -7.46 -9.22
C THR A 268 20.34 -8.69 -9.43
N ARG A 269 20.92 -9.87 -9.62
CA ARG A 269 20.17 -11.14 -9.70
C ARG A 269 19.43 -11.43 -8.39
N ASP A 270 20.11 -11.31 -7.25
CA ASP A 270 19.60 -11.74 -5.94
C ASP A 270 18.70 -10.69 -5.30
N VAL A 271 18.93 -9.40 -5.59
CA VAL A 271 18.24 -8.25 -5.00
C VAL A 271 17.22 -7.60 -5.97
N GLY A 272 17.30 -7.90 -7.26
CA GLY A 272 16.41 -7.36 -8.29
C GLY A 272 16.71 -5.95 -8.74
N VAL A 273 17.68 -5.23 -8.11
CA VAL A 273 18.11 -3.89 -8.50
C VAL A 273 19.63 -3.75 -8.37
N PRO A 274 20.29 -2.88 -9.18
CA PRO A 274 21.72 -2.64 -9.06
C PRO A 274 22.11 -2.08 -7.68
N PRO A 275 23.34 -2.39 -7.16
CA PRO A 275 23.80 -1.95 -5.83
C PRO A 275 23.69 -0.44 -5.60
N ALA A 276 24.12 0.38 -6.57
CA ALA A 276 24.06 1.84 -6.44
C ALA A 276 22.61 2.37 -6.30
N ARG A 277 21.68 1.76 -7.02
CA ARG A 277 20.25 2.08 -6.89
C ARG A 277 19.71 1.68 -5.53
N TYR A 278 20.08 0.50 -5.04
CA TYR A 278 19.70 0.01 -3.69
C TYR A 278 20.14 0.99 -2.61
N VAL A 279 21.42 1.41 -2.62
CA VAL A 279 21.97 2.37 -1.67
C VAL A 279 21.24 3.72 -1.75
N SER A 280 20.97 4.21 -2.96
CA SER A 280 20.25 5.47 -3.16
C SER A 280 18.83 5.43 -2.59
N GLU A 281 18.11 4.33 -2.82
CA GLU A 281 16.74 4.12 -2.29
C GLU A 281 16.75 4.01 -0.75
N ALA A 282 17.71 3.29 -0.17
CA ALA A 282 17.87 3.16 1.27
C ALA A 282 18.16 4.50 1.96
N ARG A 283 19.08 5.30 1.38
CA ARG A 283 19.38 6.65 1.85
C ARG A 283 18.18 7.58 1.74
N LEU A 284 17.42 7.50 0.65
CA LEU A 284 16.21 8.29 0.46
C LEU A 284 15.14 7.95 1.53
N ALA A 285 14.97 6.67 1.83
CA ALA A 285 14.04 6.23 2.87
C ALA A 285 14.43 6.79 4.25
N ALA A 286 15.72 6.74 4.61
CA ALA A 286 16.22 7.31 5.84
C ALA A 286 16.04 8.84 5.90
N ALA A 287 16.30 9.55 4.80
CA ALA A 287 16.10 11.00 4.74
C ALA A 287 14.62 11.40 4.89
N ARG A 288 13.70 10.66 4.26
CA ARG A 288 12.25 10.87 4.43
C ARG A 288 11.84 10.72 5.88
N GLN A 289 12.26 9.65 6.53
CA GLN A 289 11.98 9.41 7.95
C GLN A 289 12.48 10.56 8.84
N LEU A 290 13.70 11.05 8.60
CA LEU A 290 14.25 12.19 9.35
C LEU A 290 13.48 13.49 9.09
N LEU A 291 13.02 13.74 7.84
CA LEU A 291 12.21 14.90 7.48
C LEU A 291 10.83 14.88 8.16
N GLU A 292 10.24 13.71 8.30
CA GLU A 292 8.92 13.50 8.91
C GLU A 292 8.94 13.59 10.44
N GLN A 293 10.00 13.04 11.06
CA GLN A 293 10.05 12.82 12.50
C GLN A 293 10.89 13.85 13.27
N THR A 294 11.70 14.65 12.58
CA THR A 294 12.65 15.55 13.26
C THR A 294 12.63 16.97 12.70
N PRO A 295 12.91 17.99 13.52
CA PRO A 295 13.08 19.35 13.06
C PRO A 295 14.49 19.63 12.50
N TYR A 296 15.32 18.62 12.26
CA TYR A 296 16.71 18.81 11.85
C TYR A 296 16.83 19.66 10.57
N PRO A 297 17.84 20.53 10.47
CA PRO A 297 18.18 21.20 9.22
C PRO A 297 18.45 20.21 8.10
N LEU A 298 18.27 20.63 6.84
CA LEU A 298 18.48 19.76 5.67
C LEU A 298 19.91 19.24 5.56
N GLU A 299 20.87 20.00 6.00
CA GLU A 299 22.29 19.64 6.06
C GLU A 299 22.52 18.44 6.99
N VAL A 300 21.95 18.49 8.18
CA VAL A 300 22.03 17.41 9.17
C VAL A 300 21.32 16.15 8.67
N ILE A 301 20.17 16.32 7.98
CA ILE A 301 19.47 15.19 7.39
C ILE A 301 20.28 14.54 6.27
N ALA A 302 20.88 15.36 5.40
CA ALA A 302 21.73 14.87 4.31
C ALA A 302 22.93 14.07 4.85
N GLU A 303 23.57 14.57 5.91
CA GLU A 303 24.66 13.89 6.57
C GLU A 303 24.20 12.55 7.20
N LYS A 304 23.18 12.58 8.06
CA LYS A 304 22.67 11.41 8.79
C LYS A 304 22.07 10.32 7.87
N SER A 305 21.56 10.71 6.72
CA SER A 305 21.02 9.77 5.72
C SER A 305 22.06 9.32 4.68
N GLY A 306 23.33 9.79 4.78
CA GLY A 306 24.43 9.36 3.93
C GLY A 306 24.48 10.06 2.57
N PHE A 307 23.73 11.15 2.32
CA PHE A 307 23.87 11.96 1.12
C PHE A 307 25.06 12.92 1.16
N GLY A 308 25.62 13.16 2.35
CA GLY A 308 26.73 14.05 2.61
C GLY A 308 26.36 15.53 2.52
N THR A 309 25.67 15.98 1.48
CA THR A 309 25.28 17.37 1.28
C THR A 309 23.79 17.53 0.99
N SER A 310 23.21 18.68 1.39
CA SER A 310 21.82 19.04 1.09
C SER A 310 21.56 19.17 -0.43
N ILE A 311 22.58 19.48 -1.23
CA ILE A 311 22.48 19.53 -2.69
C ILE A 311 22.23 18.12 -3.25
N ASN A 312 22.99 17.11 -2.81
CA ASN A 312 22.79 15.73 -3.23
C ASN A 312 21.43 15.19 -2.80
N LEU A 313 21.03 15.49 -1.57
CA LEU A 313 19.72 15.17 -1.05
C LEU A 313 18.61 15.75 -1.93
N ARG A 314 18.68 17.06 -2.25
CA ARG A 314 17.68 17.74 -3.10
C ARG A 314 17.59 17.10 -4.48
N ARG A 315 18.74 16.88 -5.16
CA ARG A 315 18.78 16.27 -6.49
C ARG A 315 18.09 14.89 -6.53
N VAL A 316 18.28 14.07 -5.49
CA VAL A 316 17.67 12.74 -5.44
C VAL A 316 16.18 12.84 -5.13
N PHE A 317 15.75 13.74 -4.24
CA PHE A 317 14.34 14.00 -3.97
C PHE A 317 13.58 14.47 -5.21
N GLU A 318 14.10 15.47 -5.93
CA GLU A 318 13.50 15.99 -7.17
C GLU A 318 13.42 14.91 -8.24
N LYS A 319 14.49 14.10 -8.40
CA LYS A 319 14.54 13.03 -9.39
C LYS A 319 13.56 11.88 -9.10
N GLN A 320 13.40 11.50 -7.83
CA GLN A 320 12.65 10.30 -7.46
C GLN A 320 11.22 10.58 -6.94
N LEU A 321 11.00 11.76 -6.35
CA LEU A 321 9.73 12.12 -5.73
C LEU A 321 9.05 13.33 -6.38
N HIS A 322 9.73 13.99 -7.34
CA HIS A 322 9.28 15.23 -8.00
C HIS A 322 8.92 16.36 -6.99
N LEU A 323 9.59 16.35 -5.83
CA LEU A 323 9.42 17.32 -4.74
C LEU A 323 10.78 17.67 -4.18
N THR A 324 10.92 18.90 -3.68
CA THR A 324 12.10 19.26 -2.86
C THR A 324 11.98 18.67 -1.45
N PRO A 325 13.07 18.46 -0.71
CA PRO A 325 13.02 18.04 0.69
C PRO A 325 12.23 19.01 1.59
N GLY A 326 12.26 20.32 1.28
CA GLY A 326 11.48 21.33 1.99
C GLY A 326 9.98 21.19 1.77
N GLU A 327 9.54 21.03 0.53
CA GLU A 327 8.14 20.75 0.18
C GLU A 327 7.67 19.44 0.78
N TYR A 328 8.53 18.42 0.74
CA TYR A 328 8.25 17.13 1.38
C TYR A 328 8.01 17.32 2.87
N ARG A 329 8.89 18.03 3.57
CA ARG A 329 8.72 18.33 5.00
C ARG A 329 7.43 19.10 5.27
N GLN A 330 7.11 20.14 4.50
CA GLN A 330 5.89 20.91 4.70
C GLN A 330 4.63 20.04 4.59
N ARG A 331 4.64 19.06 3.68
CA ARG A 331 3.51 18.15 3.48
C ARG A 331 3.42 17.05 4.53
N PHE A 332 4.56 16.59 5.06
CA PHE A 332 4.66 15.34 5.81
C PHE A 332 5.24 15.45 7.22
N HIS A 333 5.74 16.63 7.61
CA HIS A 333 6.27 16.80 8.96
C HIS A 333 5.15 16.88 10.01
N CYS A 334 5.15 15.96 10.97
CA CYS A 334 4.31 16.07 12.17
C CYS A 334 4.73 17.28 12.99
N ARG A 335 4.06 18.43 12.86
CA ARG A 335 4.15 19.47 13.88
C ARG A 335 3.61 18.88 15.18
N ARG A 336 4.49 18.52 16.10
CA ARG A 336 4.10 18.41 17.51
C ARG A 336 3.63 19.80 17.91
N MET A 337 2.34 19.96 18.14
CA MET A 337 1.85 21.10 18.90
C MET A 337 2.44 20.93 20.30
N ALA A 338 3.24 21.91 20.72
CA ALA A 338 3.74 22.06 22.08
C ALA A 338 2.58 22.31 23.03
#